data_25ccb2fd524890fa3ce093ab5ccf7dea
#
_entry.id   25ccb2fd524890fa3ce093ab5ccf7dea
#
_cell.length_a   1.000
_cell.length_b   1.000
_cell.length_c   1.000
_cell.angle_alpha   90.00
_cell.angle_beta   90.00
_cell.angle_gamma   90.00
#
_symmetry.space_group_name_H-M   'P 1'
#
loop_
_entity.id
_entity.type
_entity.pdbx_description
1 polymer ?
#
loop_
_entity_poly.entity_id
_entity_poly.type
_entity_poly.pdbx_seq_one_letter_code
_entity_poly.pdbx_strand_id
1 'polypeptide(L)'
;MRESVMGRVDALDKVKALGLLPDGVHITTEGVARYFEVSTGVIRQLTARHRAELTENGMRVLRGADLRRFHSDMVSLWGAEAGKSYPQAATQLTLYTRRAVLNIAMLLRDSDIARCVRTYLLDAEDDLREGYASLDRRVTDVESCLGGVGVALQELGPVLNRMSYRLDSLDRRLDATHQVVGAISNRLCEMSADINRVGTRMDDVVHQLRDLRRSRNRR
;
A
#
# COMPACT_ATOMS: atom_id res chain seq x y z
N MET A 1 14.25 -15.22 16.28
CA MET A 1 13.48 -16.46 16.11
C MET A 1 12.43 -16.72 17.20
N ARG A 2 12.77 -16.86 18.50
CA ARG A 2 11.75 -17.07 19.56
C ARG A 2 10.71 -15.95 19.69
N GLU A 3 11.07 -14.68 19.54
CA GLU A 3 10.15 -13.52 19.68
C GLU A 3 9.10 -13.45 18.55
N SER A 4 9.47 -13.78 17.34
CA SER A 4 8.58 -13.80 16.18
C SER A 4 7.49 -14.88 16.31
N VAL A 5 7.86 -16.05 16.84
CA VAL A 5 6.95 -17.18 17.05
C VAL A 5 5.97 -16.94 18.20
N MET A 6 6.40 -16.22 19.25
CA MET A 6 5.57 -15.93 20.44
C MET A 6 4.42 -14.96 20.17
N GLY A 7 4.43 -14.24 19.04
CA GLY A 7 3.29 -13.42 18.59
C GLY A 7 2.16 -14.22 17.91
N ARG A 8 2.43 -15.47 17.50
CA ARG A 8 1.48 -16.29 16.74
C ARG A 8 0.60 -17.15 17.63
N VAL A 9 -0.09 -16.51 18.56
CA VAL A 9 -1.02 -17.18 19.49
C VAL A 9 -2.24 -17.82 18.81
N ASP A 10 -2.50 -17.45 17.56
CA ASP A 10 -3.50 -18.05 16.67
C ASP A 10 -3.22 -19.51 16.35
N ALA A 11 -1.94 -19.91 16.39
CA ALA A 11 -1.53 -21.31 16.19
C ALA A 11 -2.22 -22.27 17.17
N LEU A 12 -2.51 -21.83 18.39
CA LEU A 12 -3.21 -22.64 19.39
C LEU A 12 -4.64 -23.00 18.92
N ASP A 13 -5.38 -22.03 18.39
CA ASP A 13 -6.76 -22.26 17.93
C ASP A 13 -6.80 -23.00 16.58
N LYS A 14 -5.73 -22.93 15.77
CA LYS A 14 -5.62 -23.69 14.52
C LYS A 14 -5.45 -25.19 14.73
N VAL A 15 -4.77 -25.58 15.81
CA VAL A 15 -4.58 -27.00 16.15
C VAL A 15 -5.80 -27.53 16.92
N LYS A 16 -6.25 -26.82 17.96
CA LYS A 16 -7.40 -27.19 18.78
C LYS A 16 -7.94 -25.93 19.48
N ALA A 17 -9.26 -25.79 19.56
CA ALA A 17 -9.86 -24.65 20.24
C ALA A 17 -9.41 -24.55 21.70
N LEU A 18 -8.83 -23.40 22.09
CA LEU A 18 -8.38 -23.15 23.45
C LEU A 18 -9.55 -22.66 24.31
N GLY A 19 -9.97 -23.48 25.26
CA GLY A 19 -11.05 -23.13 26.22
C GLY A 19 -10.58 -22.08 27.22
N LEU A 20 -10.75 -20.81 26.93
CA LEU A 20 -10.45 -19.72 27.83
C LEU A 20 -11.53 -19.59 28.92
N LEU A 21 -11.17 -18.91 30.01
CA LEU A 21 -12.13 -18.44 31.00
C LEU A 21 -13.08 -17.40 30.36
N PRO A 22 -14.22 -17.08 31.00
CA PRO A 22 -15.18 -16.10 30.47
C PRO A 22 -14.59 -14.73 30.17
N ASP A 23 -13.45 -14.37 30.79
CA ASP A 23 -12.72 -13.14 30.50
C ASP A 23 -12.06 -13.12 29.08
N GLY A 24 -12.10 -14.23 28.36
CA GLY A 24 -11.52 -14.35 27.00
C GLY A 24 -9.98 -14.26 26.94
N VAL A 25 -9.31 -14.15 28.08
CA VAL A 25 -7.86 -13.88 28.16
C VAL A 25 -7.10 -15.01 28.83
N HIS A 26 -7.64 -15.55 29.92
CA HIS A 26 -6.93 -16.46 30.80
C HIS A 26 -7.45 -17.91 30.68
N ILE A 27 -6.58 -18.83 31.03
CA ILE A 27 -6.89 -20.27 31.18
C ILE A 27 -6.24 -20.79 32.46
N THR A 28 -6.90 -21.75 33.11
CA THR A 28 -6.41 -22.38 34.33
C THR A 28 -5.41 -23.50 34.02
N THR A 29 -4.69 -23.98 35.04
CA THR A 29 -3.82 -25.17 34.94
C THR A 29 -4.55 -26.39 34.41
N GLU A 30 -5.79 -26.62 34.84
CA GLU A 30 -6.64 -27.70 34.40
C GLU A 30 -7.04 -27.53 32.90
N GLY A 31 -7.33 -26.29 32.49
CA GLY A 31 -7.64 -25.96 31.10
C GLY A 31 -6.43 -26.24 30.18
N VAL A 32 -5.23 -25.80 30.60
CA VAL A 32 -3.98 -26.07 29.87
C VAL A 32 -3.70 -27.57 29.79
N ALA A 33 -3.86 -28.29 30.89
CA ALA A 33 -3.65 -29.73 30.92
C ALA A 33 -4.62 -30.48 29.98
N ARG A 34 -5.90 -30.08 29.96
CA ARG A 34 -6.93 -30.60 29.05
C ARG A 34 -6.62 -30.27 27.58
N TYR A 35 -6.14 -29.07 27.32
CA TYR A 35 -5.78 -28.68 25.96
C TYR A 35 -4.67 -29.56 25.41
N PHE A 36 -3.57 -29.77 26.15
CA PHE A 36 -2.43 -30.57 25.72
C PHE A 36 -2.60 -32.07 25.96
N GLU A 37 -3.73 -32.53 26.51
CA GLU A 37 -4.02 -33.92 26.83
C GLU A 37 -2.97 -34.58 27.75
N VAL A 38 -2.52 -33.80 28.74
CA VAL A 38 -1.55 -34.25 29.75
C VAL A 38 -2.11 -34.07 31.16
N SER A 39 -1.46 -34.71 32.14
CA SER A 39 -1.88 -34.57 33.53
C SER A 39 -1.57 -33.16 34.06
N THR A 40 -2.40 -32.65 34.98
CA THR A 40 -2.17 -31.37 35.67
C THR A 40 -0.82 -31.34 36.42
N GLY A 41 -0.34 -32.52 36.87
CA GLY A 41 0.98 -32.68 37.48
C GLY A 41 2.12 -32.29 36.57
N VAL A 42 2.06 -32.68 35.30
CA VAL A 42 3.05 -32.32 34.27
C VAL A 42 3.10 -30.82 34.09
N ILE A 43 1.94 -30.18 33.94
CA ILE A 43 1.87 -28.71 33.78
C ILE A 43 2.42 -28.01 35.02
N ARG A 44 2.07 -28.42 36.24
CA ARG A 44 2.59 -27.84 37.49
C ARG A 44 4.12 -27.98 37.59
N GLN A 45 4.66 -29.16 37.25
CA GLN A 45 6.09 -29.42 37.27
C GLN A 45 6.83 -28.52 36.24
N LEU A 46 6.30 -28.43 35.03
CA LEU A 46 6.84 -27.57 33.99
C LEU A 46 6.80 -26.08 34.40
N THR A 47 5.65 -25.65 34.95
CA THR A 47 5.48 -24.27 35.47
C THR A 47 6.48 -23.96 36.59
N ALA A 48 6.74 -24.91 37.50
CA ALA A 48 7.73 -24.71 38.57
C ALA A 48 9.17 -24.58 38.03
N ARG A 49 9.53 -25.36 37.02
CA ARG A 49 10.87 -25.32 36.38
C ARG A 49 11.11 -24.06 35.57
N HIS A 50 10.09 -23.58 34.86
CA HIS A 50 10.17 -22.46 33.92
C HIS A 50 9.41 -21.24 34.39
N ARG A 51 9.32 -21.03 35.72
CA ARG A 51 8.48 -19.99 36.31
C ARG A 51 8.78 -18.60 35.84
N ALA A 52 10.06 -18.22 35.75
CA ALA A 52 10.48 -16.89 35.32
C ALA A 52 10.02 -16.60 33.89
N GLU A 53 10.36 -17.50 32.97
CA GLU A 53 10.00 -17.40 31.55
C GLU A 53 8.48 -17.36 31.32
N LEU A 54 7.72 -18.18 32.04
CA LEU A 54 6.26 -18.21 31.93
C LEU A 54 5.63 -16.94 32.51
N THR A 55 6.20 -16.37 33.57
CA THR A 55 5.72 -15.10 34.14
C THR A 55 5.93 -13.92 33.17
N GLU A 56 7.06 -13.86 32.50
CA GLU A 56 7.33 -12.88 31.43
C GLU A 56 6.35 -13.02 30.28
N ASN A 57 5.89 -14.24 30.01
CA ASN A 57 4.90 -14.54 28.96
C ASN A 57 3.44 -14.47 29.45
N GLY A 58 3.20 -13.89 30.63
CA GLY A 58 1.85 -13.57 31.12
C GLY A 58 1.22 -14.62 32.02
N MET A 59 2.01 -15.54 32.59
CA MET A 59 1.54 -16.38 33.67
C MET A 59 1.41 -15.56 34.96
N ARG A 60 0.32 -15.74 35.68
CA ARG A 60 0.07 -15.09 37.00
C ARG A 60 -0.39 -16.11 38.03
N VAL A 61 0.04 -15.93 39.28
CA VAL A 61 -0.42 -16.74 40.41
C VAL A 61 -1.19 -15.84 41.37
N LEU A 62 -2.49 -16.03 41.41
CA LEU A 62 -3.38 -15.28 42.30
C LEU A 62 -3.50 -15.98 43.66
N ARG A 63 -3.40 -15.21 44.76
CA ARG A 63 -3.50 -15.68 46.14
C ARG A 63 -4.27 -14.68 47.00
N GLY A 64 -4.87 -15.17 48.07
CA GLY A 64 -5.47 -14.31 49.09
C GLY A 64 -6.44 -13.26 48.56
N ALA A 65 -6.13 -11.99 48.71
CA ALA A 65 -6.97 -10.87 48.29
C ALA A 65 -7.19 -10.79 46.79
N ASP A 66 -6.13 -11.01 45.99
CA ASP A 66 -6.20 -10.96 44.55
C ASP A 66 -7.08 -12.08 43.99
N LEU A 67 -6.99 -13.27 44.55
CA LEU A 67 -7.87 -14.37 44.16
C LEU A 67 -9.33 -14.06 44.47
N ARG A 68 -9.63 -13.48 45.66
CA ARG A 68 -11.02 -13.07 46.01
C ARG A 68 -11.53 -11.99 45.08
N ARG A 69 -10.71 -11.00 44.75
CA ARG A 69 -11.08 -9.92 43.80
C ARG A 69 -11.39 -10.51 42.45
N PHE A 70 -10.50 -11.31 41.90
CA PHE A 70 -10.69 -12.01 40.60
C PHE A 70 -11.99 -12.83 40.61
N HIS A 71 -12.28 -13.54 41.69
CA HIS A 71 -13.51 -14.32 41.81
C HIS A 71 -14.76 -13.42 41.81
N SER A 72 -14.73 -12.32 42.58
CA SER A 72 -15.81 -11.34 42.62
C SER A 72 -16.04 -10.72 41.21
N ASP A 73 -15.00 -10.36 40.52
CA ASP A 73 -15.07 -9.77 39.19
C ASP A 73 -15.67 -10.74 38.18
N MET A 74 -15.25 -12.03 38.24
CA MET A 74 -15.79 -13.07 37.39
C MET A 74 -17.26 -13.32 37.61
N VAL A 75 -17.70 -13.36 38.85
CA VAL A 75 -19.14 -13.54 39.20
C VAL A 75 -19.94 -12.28 38.83
N SER A 76 -19.41 -11.11 39.08
CA SER A 76 -20.08 -9.82 38.81
C SER A 76 -20.27 -9.56 37.31
N LEU A 77 -19.27 -9.86 36.50
CA LEU A 77 -19.26 -9.53 35.06
C LEU A 77 -19.91 -10.63 34.20
N TRP A 78 -19.77 -11.90 34.58
CA TRP A 78 -20.21 -13.04 33.77
C TRP A 78 -21.19 -13.99 34.46
N GLY A 79 -21.66 -13.65 35.68
CA GLY A 79 -22.66 -14.39 36.44
C GLY A 79 -22.09 -15.57 37.25
N ALA A 80 -22.96 -16.14 38.09
CA ALA A 80 -22.58 -17.20 39.05
C ALA A 80 -22.00 -18.49 38.38
N GLU A 81 -22.45 -18.80 37.17
CA GLU A 81 -21.94 -19.98 36.43
C GLU A 81 -20.48 -19.80 36.02
N ALA A 82 -20.04 -18.57 35.70
CA ALA A 82 -18.64 -18.28 35.39
C ALA A 82 -17.71 -18.54 36.58
N GLY A 83 -18.19 -18.29 37.80
CA GLY A 83 -17.45 -18.58 39.03
C GLY A 83 -17.22 -20.08 39.27
N LYS A 84 -18.00 -20.98 38.64
CA LYS A 84 -17.82 -22.45 38.73
C LYS A 84 -16.78 -23.00 37.76
N SER A 85 -16.29 -22.21 36.85
CA SER A 85 -15.30 -22.66 35.80
C SER A 85 -13.93 -22.99 36.36
N TYR A 86 -13.65 -22.77 37.63
CA TYR A 86 -12.40 -23.09 38.30
C TYR A 86 -12.62 -23.48 39.77
N PRO A 87 -11.66 -24.20 40.41
CA PRO A 87 -11.81 -24.67 41.79
C PRO A 87 -11.96 -23.50 42.80
N GLN A 88 -13.12 -23.33 43.37
CA GLN A 88 -13.41 -22.25 44.32
C GLN A 88 -12.74 -22.42 45.68
N ALA A 89 -12.41 -23.66 46.05
CA ALA A 89 -11.75 -23.99 47.33
C ALA A 89 -10.19 -23.87 47.26
N ALA A 90 -9.65 -23.42 46.14
CA ALA A 90 -8.21 -23.30 46.02
C ALA A 90 -7.64 -22.12 46.79
N THR A 91 -6.56 -22.32 47.54
CA THR A 91 -5.81 -21.25 48.21
C THR A 91 -4.98 -20.41 47.25
N GLN A 92 -4.76 -20.92 46.06
CA GLN A 92 -4.06 -20.22 44.97
C GLN A 92 -4.60 -20.69 43.60
N LEU A 93 -4.63 -19.76 42.63
CA LEU A 93 -5.02 -20.01 41.26
C LEU A 93 -3.91 -19.54 40.33
N THR A 94 -3.43 -20.42 39.44
CA THR A 94 -2.49 -20.07 38.41
C THR A 94 -3.24 -19.85 37.11
N LEU A 95 -3.06 -18.67 36.52
CA LEU A 95 -3.65 -18.24 35.27
C LEU A 95 -2.56 -18.11 34.22
N TYR A 96 -2.89 -18.50 32.99
CA TYR A 96 -2.00 -18.43 31.83
C TYR A 96 -2.70 -17.64 30.74
N THR A 97 -1.97 -16.74 30.09
CA THR A 97 -2.41 -16.09 28.86
C THR A 97 -2.15 -17.02 27.67
N ARG A 98 -2.72 -16.73 26.51
CA ARG A 98 -2.43 -17.47 25.26
C ARG A 98 -0.92 -17.56 24.98
N ARG A 99 -0.17 -16.49 25.24
CA ARG A 99 1.29 -16.44 25.06
C ARG A 99 2.02 -17.41 26.02
N ALA A 100 1.57 -17.49 27.27
CA ALA A 100 2.12 -18.45 28.22
C ALA A 100 1.81 -19.90 27.81
N VAL A 101 0.61 -20.17 27.28
CA VAL A 101 0.22 -21.50 26.77
C VAL A 101 1.09 -21.89 25.55
N LEU A 102 1.35 -20.95 24.66
CA LEU A 102 2.24 -21.17 23.51
C LEU A 102 3.66 -21.51 23.97
N ASN A 103 4.18 -20.81 25.00
CA ASN A 103 5.46 -21.15 25.58
C ASN A 103 5.46 -22.55 26.22
N ILE A 104 4.37 -22.96 26.89
CA ILE A 104 4.21 -24.32 27.39
C ILE A 104 4.28 -25.33 26.22
N ALA A 105 3.66 -25.06 25.06
CA ALA A 105 3.74 -25.92 23.88
C ALA A 105 5.18 -26.14 23.39
N MET A 106 6.02 -25.10 23.52
CA MET A 106 7.44 -25.19 23.14
C MET A 106 8.29 -25.99 24.15
N LEU A 107 7.88 -26.03 25.40
CA LEU A 107 8.59 -26.71 26.49
C LEU A 107 8.10 -28.15 26.71
N LEU A 108 6.86 -28.44 26.35
CA LEU A 108 6.22 -29.73 26.56
C LEU A 108 6.64 -30.75 25.47
N ARG A 109 7.30 -31.84 25.86
CA ARG A 109 7.83 -32.84 24.93
C ARG A 109 6.81 -33.95 24.61
N ASP A 110 6.10 -34.40 25.62
CA ASP A 110 5.31 -35.63 25.58
C ASP A 110 3.82 -35.39 25.29
N SER A 111 3.50 -34.45 24.41
CA SER A 111 2.14 -34.17 23.96
C SER A 111 2.09 -34.03 22.44
N ASP A 112 1.19 -34.81 21.82
CA ASP A 112 0.96 -34.76 20.39
C ASP A 112 0.41 -33.39 19.96
N ILE A 113 -0.47 -32.82 20.76
CA ILE A 113 -1.01 -31.47 20.53
C ILE A 113 0.12 -30.42 20.54
N ALA A 114 1.03 -30.49 21.53
CA ALA A 114 2.17 -29.59 21.58
C ALA A 114 3.10 -29.77 20.36
N ARG A 115 3.26 -31.01 19.89
CA ARG A 115 4.00 -31.32 18.67
C ARG A 115 3.33 -30.69 17.46
N CYS A 116 2.01 -30.87 17.29
CA CYS A 116 1.25 -30.25 16.20
C CYS A 116 1.35 -28.70 16.21
N VAL A 117 1.28 -28.06 17.40
CA VAL A 117 1.47 -26.61 17.51
C VAL A 117 2.87 -26.19 17.03
N ARG A 118 3.92 -26.93 17.44
CA ARG A 118 5.29 -26.63 16.98
C ARG A 118 5.46 -26.81 15.47
N THR A 119 4.93 -27.91 14.90
CA THR A 119 4.99 -28.17 13.46
C THR A 119 4.28 -27.04 12.70
N TYR A 120 3.06 -26.67 13.10
CA TYR A 120 2.34 -25.56 12.49
C TYR A 120 3.11 -24.24 12.53
N LEU A 121 3.82 -23.98 13.64
CA LEU A 121 4.65 -22.76 13.75
C LEU A 121 5.86 -22.79 12.82
N LEU A 122 6.49 -23.97 12.63
CA LEU A 122 7.61 -24.13 11.70
C LEU A 122 7.14 -23.98 10.25
N ASP A 123 6.08 -24.66 9.87
CA ASP A 123 5.51 -24.57 8.52
C ASP A 123 5.13 -23.12 8.17
N ALA A 124 4.50 -22.45 9.13
CA ALA A 124 4.11 -21.05 8.96
C ALA A 124 5.31 -20.07 8.93
N GLU A 125 6.47 -20.43 9.50
CA GLU A 125 7.70 -19.63 9.35
C GLU A 125 8.33 -19.86 7.98
N ASP A 126 8.32 -21.09 7.48
CA ASP A 126 8.81 -21.41 6.13
C ASP A 126 7.96 -20.71 5.05
N ASP A 127 6.63 -20.73 5.16
CA ASP A 127 5.72 -19.99 4.27
C ASP A 127 6.03 -18.49 4.25
N LEU A 128 6.28 -17.88 5.41
CA LEU A 128 6.67 -16.48 5.50
C LEU A 128 8.02 -16.23 4.83
N ARG A 129 8.99 -17.10 5.02
CA ARG A 129 10.32 -16.98 4.43
C ARG A 129 10.28 -17.06 2.92
N GLU A 130 9.48 -17.97 2.36
CA GLU A 130 9.25 -18.06 0.92
C GLU A 130 8.53 -16.80 0.40
N GLY A 131 7.55 -16.30 1.13
CA GLY A 131 6.85 -15.05 0.83
C GLY A 131 7.80 -13.84 0.77
N TYR A 132 8.70 -13.70 1.74
CA TYR A 132 9.71 -12.64 1.74
C TYR A 132 10.70 -12.77 0.58
N ALA A 133 11.18 -13.97 0.27
CA ALA A 133 12.06 -14.21 -0.87
C ALA A 133 11.38 -13.91 -2.22
N SER A 134 10.07 -14.13 -2.32
CA SER A 134 9.27 -13.76 -3.48
C SER A 134 9.11 -12.24 -3.61
N LEU A 135 8.86 -11.56 -2.51
CA LEU A 135 8.75 -10.10 -2.48
C LEU A 135 10.07 -9.42 -2.85
N ASP A 136 11.19 -9.91 -2.31
CA ASP A 136 12.52 -9.38 -2.58
C ASP A 136 12.85 -9.46 -4.09
N ARG A 137 12.56 -10.59 -4.73
CA ARG A 137 12.69 -10.74 -6.18
C ARG A 137 11.85 -9.73 -6.96
N ARG A 138 10.58 -9.55 -6.58
CA ARG A 138 9.68 -8.59 -7.23
C ARG A 138 10.15 -7.15 -7.07
N VAL A 139 10.69 -6.80 -5.91
CA VAL A 139 11.29 -5.47 -5.66
C VAL A 139 12.48 -5.27 -6.59
N THR A 140 13.40 -6.23 -6.66
CA THR A 140 14.58 -6.17 -7.55
C THR A 140 14.17 -6.04 -9.03
N ASP A 141 13.14 -6.76 -9.47
CA ASP A 141 12.62 -6.66 -10.84
C ASP A 141 12.06 -5.25 -11.13
N VAL A 142 11.32 -4.67 -10.19
CA VAL A 142 10.79 -3.30 -10.30
C VAL A 142 11.93 -2.27 -10.33
N GLU A 143 12.92 -2.40 -9.47
CA GLU A 143 14.10 -1.52 -9.45
C GLU A 143 14.86 -1.58 -10.77
N SER A 144 15.06 -2.78 -11.33
CA SER A 144 15.68 -2.97 -12.63
C SER A 144 14.87 -2.32 -13.76
N CYS A 145 13.55 -2.49 -13.75
CA CYS A 145 12.65 -1.86 -14.72
C CYS A 145 12.70 -0.33 -14.63
N LEU A 146 12.68 0.23 -13.42
CA LEU A 146 12.79 1.68 -13.18
C LEU A 146 14.14 2.23 -13.66
N GLY A 147 15.22 1.47 -13.46
CA GLY A 147 16.54 1.80 -14.00
C GLY A 147 16.51 1.90 -15.53
N GLY A 148 15.88 0.94 -16.21
CA GLY A 148 15.69 0.96 -17.66
C GLY A 148 14.88 2.16 -18.16
N VAL A 149 13.81 2.51 -17.46
CA VAL A 149 13.01 3.73 -17.77
C VAL A 149 13.86 5.00 -17.60
N GLY A 150 14.70 5.06 -16.57
CA GLY A 150 15.61 6.19 -16.34
C GLY A 150 16.56 6.41 -17.52
N VAL A 151 17.17 5.34 -18.03
CA VAL A 151 18.05 5.40 -19.20
C VAL A 151 17.28 5.85 -20.45
N ALA A 152 16.10 5.28 -20.72
CA ALA A 152 15.27 5.68 -21.85
C ALA A 152 14.87 7.16 -21.80
N LEU A 153 14.54 7.71 -20.61
CA LEU A 153 14.25 9.12 -20.43
C LEU A 153 15.47 10.02 -20.68
N GLN A 154 16.67 9.57 -20.30
CA GLN A 154 17.91 10.29 -20.62
C GLN A 154 18.17 10.33 -22.13
N GLU A 155 17.89 9.26 -22.85
CA GLU A 155 18.04 9.21 -24.32
C GLU A 155 17.01 10.08 -25.05
N LEU A 156 15.80 10.27 -24.49
CA LEU A 156 14.77 11.15 -25.02
C LEU A 156 15.14 12.64 -24.90
N GLY A 157 15.92 13.03 -23.92
CA GLY A 157 16.33 14.43 -23.71
C GLY A 157 16.94 15.09 -24.95
N PRO A 158 17.97 14.52 -25.58
CA PRO A 158 18.56 15.05 -26.82
C PRO A 158 17.59 15.10 -28.01
N VAL A 159 16.64 14.16 -28.07
CA VAL A 159 15.61 14.14 -29.13
C VAL A 159 14.64 15.27 -28.95
N LEU A 160 14.14 15.50 -27.75
CA LEU A 160 13.25 16.61 -27.41
C LEU A 160 13.93 17.95 -27.68
N ASN A 161 15.19 18.13 -27.31
CA ASN A 161 15.94 19.33 -27.62
C ASN A 161 16.06 19.58 -29.13
N ARG A 162 16.36 18.54 -29.92
CA ARG A 162 16.37 18.67 -31.39
C ARG A 162 15.01 19.03 -31.97
N MET A 163 13.92 18.49 -31.41
CA MET A 163 12.57 18.88 -31.82
C MET A 163 12.26 20.33 -31.49
N SER A 164 12.65 20.82 -30.33
CA SER A 164 12.49 22.23 -29.94
C SER A 164 13.22 23.16 -30.92
N TYR A 165 14.49 22.88 -31.22
CA TYR A 165 15.24 23.68 -32.23
C TYR A 165 14.58 23.67 -33.61
N ARG A 166 13.99 22.53 -34.02
CA ARG A 166 13.27 22.45 -35.31
C ARG A 166 11.98 23.26 -35.29
N LEU A 167 11.24 23.25 -34.19
CA LEU A 167 10.04 24.08 -34.02
C LEU A 167 10.39 25.57 -34.08
N ASP A 168 11.40 26.03 -33.35
CA ASP A 168 11.87 27.42 -33.39
C ASP A 168 12.30 27.85 -34.80
N SER A 169 12.92 26.93 -35.56
CA SER A 169 13.29 27.21 -36.95
C SER A 169 12.08 27.29 -37.88
N LEU A 170 11.06 26.45 -37.65
CA LEU A 170 9.79 26.52 -38.42
C LEU A 170 9.02 27.80 -38.13
N ASP A 171 8.96 28.22 -36.87
CA ASP A 171 8.31 29.49 -36.48
C ASP A 171 8.97 30.69 -37.17
N ARG A 172 10.29 30.77 -37.14
CA ARG A 172 11.02 31.83 -37.86
C ARG A 172 10.75 31.81 -39.37
N ARG A 173 10.63 30.66 -39.99
CA ARG A 173 10.30 30.53 -41.42
C ARG A 173 8.84 30.93 -41.70
N LEU A 174 7.94 30.61 -40.79
CA LEU A 174 6.54 31.06 -40.84
C LEU A 174 6.42 32.57 -40.75
N ASP A 175 7.13 33.19 -39.83
CA ASP A 175 7.14 34.66 -39.69
C ASP A 175 7.69 35.34 -40.95
N ALA A 176 8.79 34.81 -41.49
CA ALA A 176 9.36 35.34 -42.74
C ALA A 176 8.37 35.18 -43.92
N THR A 177 7.66 34.06 -43.99
CA THR A 177 6.64 33.85 -45.05
C THR A 177 5.46 34.79 -44.87
N HIS A 178 5.00 35.03 -43.65
CA HIS A 178 3.92 36.00 -43.36
C HIS A 178 4.35 37.42 -43.75
N GLN A 179 5.59 37.83 -43.50
CA GLN A 179 6.11 39.13 -43.92
C GLN A 179 6.11 39.27 -45.46
N VAL A 180 6.55 38.22 -46.18
CA VAL A 180 6.55 38.24 -47.66
C VAL A 180 5.13 38.27 -48.20
N VAL A 181 4.20 37.48 -47.64
CA VAL A 181 2.78 37.51 -48.05
C VAL A 181 2.15 38.89 -47.79
N GLY A 182 2.47 39.50 -46.63
CA GLY A 182 2.03 40.87 -46.32
C GLY A 182 2.55 41.90 -47.33
N ALA A 183 3.83 41.83 -47.68
CA ALA A 183 4.44 42.72 -48.70
C ALA A 183 3.81 42.55 -50.09
N ILE A 184 3.55 41.29 -50.51
CA ILE A 184 2.87 40.98 -51.79
C ILE A 184 1.43 41.54 -51.75
N SER A 185 0.70 41.36 -50.66
CA SER A 185 -0.67 41.88 -50.52
C SER A 185 -0.71 43.42 -50.64
N ASN A 186 0.24 44.14 -50.00
CA ASN A 186 0.35 45.60 -50.11
C ASN A 186 0.64 46.00 -51.55
N ARG A 187 1.55 45.33 -52.22
CA ARG A 187 1.91 45.62 -53.62
C ARG A 187 0.74 45.35 -54.59
N LEU A 188 -0.06 44.32 -54.33
CA LEU A 188 -1.30 44.07 -55.10
C LEU A 188 -2.33 45.18 -54.90
N CYS A 189 -2.47 45.70 -53.70
CA CYS A 189 -3.34 46.84 -53.41
C CYS A 189 -2.86 48.10 -54.16
N GLU A 190 -1.55 48.40 -54.16
CA GLU A 190 -0.95 49.55 -54.91
C GLU A 190 -1.19 49.38 -56.41
N MET A 191 -0.92 48.20 -56.97
CA MET A 191 -1.17 47.92 -58.38
C MET A 191 -2.63 48.09 -58.76
N SER A 192 -3.55 47.63 -57.90
CA SER A 192 -5.01 47.80 -58.12
C SER A 192 -5.40 49.29 -58.17
N ALA A 193 -4.81 50.10 -57.24
CA ALA A 193 -5.04 51.55 -57.26
C ALA A 193 -4.46 52.24 -58.52
N ASP A 194 -3.28 51.76 -58.97
CA ASP A 194 -2.66 52.29 -60.21
C ASP A 194 -3.50 51.94 -61.47
N ILE A 195 -3.99 50.70 -61.54
CA ILE A 195 -4.90 50.28 -62.63
C ILE A 195 -6.17 51.13 -62.68
N ASN A 196 -6.79 51.38 -61.51
CA ASN A 196 -7.97 52.26 -61.44
C ASN A 196 -7.63 53.71 -61.85
N ARG A 197 -6.44 54.20 -61.49
CA ARG A 197 -5.97 55.50 -61.89
C ARG A 197 -5.73 55.60 -63.41
N VAL A 198 -5.16 54.56 -64.01
CA VAL A 198 -4.97 54.53 -65.48
C VAL A 198 -6.34 54.40 -66.18
N GLY A 199 -7.29 53.61 -65.64
CA GLY A 199 -8.65 53.51 -66.17
C GLY A 199 -9.34 54.86 -66.21
N THR A 200 -9.30 55.66 -65.11
CA THR A 200 -9.88 57.03 -65.07
C THR A 200 -9.25 57.96 -66.10
N ARG A 201 -7.93 57.92 -66.23
CA ARG A 201 -7.21 58.72 -67.26
C ARG A 201 -7.59 58.27 -68.71
N MET A 202 -7.78 56.99 -68.95
CA MET A 202 -8.25 56.56 -70.27
C MET A 202 -9.67 57.08 -70.58
N ASP A 203 -10.56 57.02 -69.59
CA ASP A 203 -11.93 57.52 -69.76
C ASP A 203 -11.92 59.06 -70.02
N ASP A 204 -11.06 59.84 -69.35
CA ASP A 204 -10.86 61.27 -69.62
C ASP A 204 -10.39 61.53 -71.05
N VAL A 205 -9.38 60.75 -71.53
CA VAL A 205 -8.88 60.90 -72.90
C VAL A 205 -9.97 60.54 -73.92
N VAL A 206 -10.75 59.44 -73.68
CA VAL A 206 -11.88 59.10 -74.56
C VAL A 206 -12.94 60.23 -74.59
N HIS A 207 -13.25 60.82 -73.46
CA HIS A 207 -14.13 61.97 -73.40
C HIS A 207 -13.61 63.19 -74.23
N GLN A 208 -12.33 63.53 -74.03
CA GLN A 208 -11.67 64.64 -74.82
C GLN A 208 -11.69 64.34 -76.29
N LEU A 209 -11.41 63.11 -76.74
CA LEU A 209 -11.50 62.76 -78.14
C LEU A 209 -12.92 62.84 -78.74
N ARG A 210 -13.93 62.47 -77.95
CA ARG A 210 -15.33 62.60 -78.35
C ARG A 210 -15.71 64.14 -78.50
N ASP A 211 -15.24 64.93 -77.62
CA ASP A 211 -15.54 66.36 -77.70
C ASP A 211 -14.82 67.08 -78.89
N LEU A 212 -13.56 66.74 -79.15
CA LEU A 212 -12.82 67.14 -80.29
C LEU A 212 -13.47 66.70 -81.62
N ARG A 213 -13.98 65.49 -81.67
CA ARG A 213 -14.74 64.94 -82.82
C ARG A 213 -16.05 65.69 -83.03
N ARG A 214 -16.78 66.03 -81.96
CA ARG A 214 -18.01 66.89 -82.01
C ARG A 214 -17.71 68.29 -82.50
N SER A 215 -16.65 68.91 -82.06
CA SER A 215 -16.26 70.26 -82.48
C SER A 215 -15.80 70.32 -83.94
N ARG A 216 -15.14 69.25 -84.43
CA ARG A 216 -14.74 69.12 -85.86
C ARG A 216 -15.97 68.90 -86.80
N ASN A 217 -17.01 68.26 -86.38
CA ASN A 217 -18.22 68.00 -87.18
C ASN A 217 -19.17 69.27 -87.17
N ARG A 218 -18.87 70.28 -86.38
CA ARG A 218 -19.64 71.56 -86.36
C ARG A 218 -19.05 72.66 -87.18
N ARG A 219 -17.88 72.43 -87.82
CA ARG A 219 -17.27 73.30 -88.84
C ARG A 219 -17.51 72.76 -90.21
#